data_ebc983471217eb0c4461b61a7f048e43
#
_entry.id   ebc983471217eb0c4461b61a7f048e43
#
_cell.length_a   1.000
_cell.length_b   1.000
_cell.length_c   1.000
_cell.angle_alpha   90.00
_cell.angle_beta   90.00
_cell.angle_gamma   90.00
#
_symmetry.space_group_name_H-M   'P 1'
#
loop_
_entity.id
_entity.type
_entity.pdbx_description
1 polymer ?
#
loop_
_entity_poly.entity_id
_entity_poly.type
_entity_poly.pdbx_seq_one_letter_code
_entity_poly.pdbx_strand_id
1 'polypeptide(L)'
;KVQNFITMPRSALRRRFGEQLLIRLGQAIGQEIETIEPVVPVVPYQERLPSLDPICTATGIEIAIKDLLAKLCKRLEHEHKGLRSCIFQAFRIDGNIQRLTIGTNSPSRNVMHLFRLFEVKLETIEPALGIELFLLEAPVVEDLPTSQEAFWDGSGKDEKIIAELLDRISCRVGTSAIRRFLPDEHYWPERSVKQAPSLTDKPVTQWRTDMPRPLHLLSVPEMIEVTVPMPDYPPMLFSHKGKLHRIIKADGPERIEQEWWLNEGLYRDYYCVEDDKGARYWLFRSGSYQSTEPKWFVHGFFA
;
A
#
# COMPACT_ATOMS: atom_id res chain seq x y z
N LYS A 1 -12.71 26.30 44.22
CA LYS A 1 -11.24 26.21 44.36
C LYS A 1 -10.90 25.07 45.28
N VAL A 2 -9.78 24.35 45.06
CA VAL A 2 -9.34 23.15 45.82
C VAL A 2 -9.20 23.49 47.31
N GLN A 3 -8.76 24.68 47.66
CA GLN A 3 -8.68 25.19 49.01
C GLN A 3 -9.96 24.98 49.85
N ASN A 4 -11.13 25.09 49.23
CA ASN A 4 -12.41 24.95 49.92
C ASN A 4 -12.78 23.50 50.28
N PHE A 5 -12.13 22.53 49.63
CA PHE A 5 -12.35 21.12 49.89
C PHE A 5 -11.42 20.53 50.97
N ILE A 6 -10.23 21.10 51.12
CA ILE A 6 -9.22 20.59 52.05
C ILE A 6 -9.70 20.68 53.50
N THR A 7 -10.50 21.71 53.84
CA THR A 7 -11.02 21.97 55.21
C THR A 7 -12.34 21.29 55.47
N MET A 8 -12.99 20.68 54.49
CA MET A 8 -14.27 20.00 54.67
C MET A 8 -14.12 18.63 55.34
N PRO A 9 -15.11 18.23 56.18
CA PRO A 9 -15.12 16.87 56.76
C PRO A 9 -15.09 15.79 55.65
N ARG A 10 -14.18 14.82 55.77
CA ARG A 10 -14.04 13.73 54.80
C ARG A 10 -15.35 12.95 54.59
N SER A 11 -16.18 12.79 55.62
CA SER A 11 -17.48 12.14 55.56
C SER A 11 -18.47 12.85 54.66
N ALA A 12 -18.47 14.19 54.64
CA ALA A 12 -19.32 14.99 53.76
C ALA A 12 -18.87 14.90 52.29
N LEU A 13 -17.57 14.94 52.06
CA LEU A 13 -16.99 14.79 50.74
C LEU A 13 -17.25 13.42 50.17
N ARG A 14 -17.06 12.33 50.99
CA ARG A 14 -17.32 10.95 50.58
C ARG A 14 -18.77 10.71 50.17
N ARG A 15 -19.74 11.28 50.95
CA ARG A 15 -21.17 11.15 50.68
C ARG A 15 -21.59 11.83 49.37
N ARG A 16 -20.96 12.94 49.05
CA ARG A 16 -21.33 13.78 47.88
C ARG A 16 -20.58 13.42 46.61
N PHE A 17 -19.30 13.01 46.70
CA PHE A 17 -18.41 12.86 45.58
C PHE A 17 -17.76 11.47 45.44
N GLY A 18 -18.04 10.58 46.40
CA GLY A 18 -17.48 9.24 46.43
C GLY A 18 -16.07 9.16 47.02
N GLU A 19 -15.59 7.96 47.14
CA GLU A 19 -14.27 7.65 47.74
C GLU A 19 -13.09 8.06 46.84
N GLN A 20 -13.27 8.02 45.53
CA GLN A 20 -12.21 8.39 44.57
C GLN A 20 -11.73 9.82 44.73
N LEU A 21 -12.64 10.78 45.06
CA LEU A 21 -12.23 12.16 45.30
C LEU A 21 -11.33 12.24 46.53
N LEU A 22 -11.61 11.50 47.59
CA LEU A 22 -10.80 11.50 48.81
C LEU A 22 -9.41 10.94 48.59
N ILE A 23 -9.31 9.84 47.81
CA ILE A 23 -8.03 9.24 47.40
C ILE A 23 -7.22 10.26 46.58
N ARG A 24 -7.81 10.86 45.57
CA ARG A 24 -7.13 11.88 44.74
C ARG A 24 -6.72 13.10 45.54
N LEU A 25 -7.57 13.56 46.48
CA LEU A 25 -7.22 14.65 47.37
C LEU A 25 -6.06 14.24 48.29
N GLY A 26 -6.10 13.04 48.88
CA GLY A 26 -5.01 12.49 49.69
C GLY A 26 -3.70 12.38 48.94
N GLN A 27 -3.73 11.92 47.68
CA GLN A 27 -2.57 11.87 46.78
C GLN A 27 -2.03 13.28 46.52
N ALA A 28 -2.92 14.25 46.22
CA ALA A 28 -2.52 15.63 45.91
C ALA A 28 -1.85 16.36 47.09
N ILE A 29 -2.16 15.98 48.33
CA ILE A 29 -1.56 16.55 49.57
C ILE A 29 -0.50 15.63 50.21
N GLY A 30 -0.13 14.52 49.53
CA GLY A 30 0.91 13.60 50.00
C GLY A 30 0.50 12.71 51.19
N GLN A 31 -0.79 12.54 51.47
CA GLN A 31 -1.32 11.63 52.50
C GLN A 31 -1.61 10.24 52.04
N GLU A 32 -1.79 10.06 50.72
CA GLU A 32 -2.01 8.78 50.09
C GLU A 32 -0.91 8.48 49.06
N ILE A 33 -0.50 7.26 48.96
CA ILE A 33 0.55 6.85 48.01
C ILE A 33 -0.04 6.87 46.59
N GLU A 34 0.61 7.59 45.69
CA GLU A 34 0.33 7.54 44.27
C GLU A 34 1.39 6.67 43.59
N THR A 35 0.97 5.54 43.02
CA THR A 35 1.84 4.70 42.22
C THR A 35 2.00 5.34 40.85
N ILE A 36 3.18 5.87 40.58
CA ILE A 36 3.54 6.38 39.27
C ILE A 36 4.09 5.22 38.44
N GLU A 37 3.41 4.87 37.36
CA GLU A 37 3.95 3.91 36.39
C GLU A 37 4.96 4.67 35.52
N PRO A 38 6.26 4.32 35.62
CA PRO A 38 7.27 5.00 34.80
C PRO A 38 7.07 4.63 33.33
N VAL A 39 7.19 5.61 32.44
CA VAL A 39 7.25 5.35 31.01
C VAL A 39 8.56 4.61 30.72
N VAL A 40 8.44 3.35 30.34
CA VAL A 40 9.59 2.55 29.89
C VAL A 40 9.85 2.93 28.43
N PRO A 41 11.01 3.53 28.10
CA PRO A 41 11.32 3.83 26.70
C PRO A 41 11.41 2.53 25.91
N VAL A 42 10.81 2.54 24.74
CA VAL A 42 10.88 1.41 23.81
C VAL A 42 12.33 1.23 23.37
N VAL A 43 12.91 0.05 23.62
CA VAL A 43 14.27 -0.27 23.17
C VAL A 43 14.25 -0.42 21.64
N PRO A 44 15.00 0.41 20.92
CA PRO A 44 15.00 0.35 19.46
C PRO A 44 15.58 -0.98 18.96
N TYR A 45 15.06 -1.45 17.81
CA TYR A 45 15.62 -2.60 17.12
C TYR A 45 16.83 -2.15 16.32
N GLN A 46 17.98 -2.09 16.97
CA GLN A 46 19.24 -1.65 16.37
C GLN A 46 20.40 -2.54 16.76
N GLU A 47 21.32 -2.74 15.83
CA GLU A 47 22.56 -3.46 16.02
C GLU A 47 23.73 -2.60 15.55
N ARG A 48 24.86 -2.70 16.26
CA ARG A 48 26.07 -1.91 16.00
C ARG A 48 27.27 -2.83 15.75
N LEU A 49 28.09 -2.42 14.79
CA LEU A 49 29.36 -3.11 14.50
C LEU A 49 30.47 -2.06 14.38
N PRO A 50 31.18 -1.75 15.48
CA PRO A 50 32.38 -0.92 15.41
C PRO A 50 33.54 -1.72 14.79
N SER A 51 34.38 -1.08 14.02
CA SER A 51 35.60 -1.66 13.44
C SER A 51 36.83 -0.94 13.99
N LEU A 52 37.81 -1.69 14.47
CA LEU A 52 39.10 -1.11 14.91
C LEU A 52 39.90 -0.58 13.73
N ASP A 53 39.89 -1.35 12.63
CA ASP A 53 40.50 -0.93 11.38
C ASP A 53 39.40 -0.47 10.42
N PRO A 54 39.53 0.71 9.80
CA PRO A 54 38.52 1.23 8.90
C PRO A 54 38.27 0.33 7.69
N ILE A 55 37.01 0.03 7.42
CA ILE A 55 36.59 -0.83 6.32
C ILE A 55 36.44 0.01 5.05
N CYS A 56 37.27 -0.29 4.04
CA CYS A 56 37.29 0.41 2.75
C CYS A 56 36.77 -0.45 1.59
N THR A 57 36.53 -1.74 1.80
CA THR A 57 36.21 -2.67 0.72
C THR A 57 34.72 -2.99 0.67
N ALA A 58 34.18 -3.13 -0.54
CA ALA A 58 32.78 -3.55 -0.74
C ALA A 58 32.49 -4.89 -0.05
N THR A 59 33.39 -5.86 -0.15
CA THR A 59 33.28 -7.15 0.52
C THR A 59 33.20 -7.02 2.03
N GLY A 60 33.97 -6.12 2.61
CA GLY A 60 33.94 -5.84 4.06
C GLY A 60 32.59 -5.26 4.49
N ILE A 61 32.02 -4.35 3.69
CA ILE A 61 30.68 -3.77 3.93
C ILE A 61 29.59 -4.85 3.82
N GLU A 62 29.67 -5.74 2.84
CA GLU A 62 28.74 -6.87 2.71
C GLU A 62 28.75 -7.80 3.91
N ILE A 63 29.95 -8.14 4.39
CA ILE A 63 30.12 -8.97 5.59
C ILE A 63 29.51 -8.28 6.81
N ALA A 64 29.75 -6.97 6.98
CA ALA A 64 29.18 -6.17 8.06
C ALA A 64 27.64 -6.17 8.02
N ILE A 65 27.04 -5.97 6.85
CA ILE A 65 25.57 -6.01 6.69
C ILE A 65 25.01 -7.40 7.02
N LYS A 66 25.64 -8.47 6.55
CA LYS A 66 25.20 -9.84 6.82
C LYS A 66 25.26 -10.17 8.32
N ASP A 67 26.32 -9.77 9.00
CA ASP A 67 26.47 -9.98 10.44
C ASP A 67 25.43 -9.20 11.26
N LEU A 68 25.22 -7.92 10.92
CA LEU A 68 24.21 -7.08 11.56
C LEU A 68 22.80 -7.60 11.32
N LEU A 69 22.48 -8.00 10.09
CA LEU A 69 21.18 -8.61 9.75
C LEU A 69 20.96 -9.91 10.52
N ALA A 70 21.98 -10.76 10.63
CA ALA A 70 21.88 -12.03 11.36
C ALA A 70 21.56 -11.79 12.84
N LYS A 71 22.21 -10.81 13.48
CA LYS A 71 21.96 -10.44 14.88
C LYS A 71 20.56 -9.86 15.06
N LEU A 72 20.18 -8.90 14.24
CA LEU A 72 18.88 -8.25 14.28
C LEU A 72 17.73 -9.24 14.03
N CYS A 73 17.85 -10.08 13.00
CA CYS A 73 16.83 -11.08 12.68
C CYS A 73 16.69 -12.16 13.77
N LYS A 74 17.78 -12.56 14.43
CA LYS A 74 17.74 -13.47 15.56
C LYS A 74 16.97 -12.88 16.74
N ARG A 75 17.12 -11.58 17.03
CA ARG A 75 16.35 -10.88 18.05
C ARG A 75 14.86 -10.81 17.65
N LEU A 76 14.57 -10.44 16.41
CA LEU A 76 13.20 -10.39 15.89
C LEU A 76 12.51 -11.77 15.92
N GLU A 77 13.27 -12.85 15.67
CA GLU A 77 12.75 -14.21 15.76
C GLU A 77 12.34 -14.59 17.18
N HIS A 78 13.18 -14.24 18.16
CA HIS A 78 12.90 -14.49 19.57
C HIS A 78 11.65 -13.72 20.06
N GLU A 79 11.39 -12.55 19.49
CA GLU A 79 10.25 -11.70 19.85
C GLU A 79 9.03 -11.93 18.91
N HIS A 80 9.08 -12.94 18.04
CA HIS A 80 8.02 -13.26 17.05
C HIS A 80 7.64 -12.10 16.15
N LYS A 81 8.63 -11.32 15.74
CA LYS A 81 8.46 -10.13 14.91
C LYS A 81 9.17 -10.24 13.57
N GLY A 82 8.80 -9.36 12.65
CA GLY A 82 9.46 -9.15 11.37
C GLY A 82 9.60 -7.66 11.08
N LEU A 83 10.66 -7.27 10.40
CA LEU A 83 10.86 -5.88 10.01
C LEU A 83 10.09 -5.54 8.72
N ARG A 84 9.61 -4.29 8.66
CA ARG A 84 8.99 -3.67 7.49
C ARG A 84 9.88 -2.61 6.86
N SER A 85 10.72 -2.00 7.66
CA SER A 85 11.70 -1.02 7.20
C SER A 85 13.01 -1.24 7.93
N CYS A 86 14.11 -1.10 7.20
CA CYS A 86 15.44 -1.22 7.76
C CYS A 86 16.35 -0.16 7.19
N ILE A 87 17.12 0.48 8.07
CA ILE A 87 18.07 1.54 7.74
C ILE A 87 19.46 1.08 8.12
N PHE A 88 20.34 1.02 7.14
CA PHE A 88 21.76 0.81 7.34
C PHE A 88 22.48 2.15 7.28
N GLN A 89 23.32 2.42 8.25
CA GLN A 89 24.14 3.63 8.35
C GLN A 89 25.60 3.24 8.46
N ALA A 90 26.41 3.87 7.62
CA ALA A 90 27.87 3.71 7.60
C ALA A 90 28.51 5.05 8.00
N PHE A 91 29.20 5.04 9.14
CA PHE A 91 29.89 6.21 9.70
C PHE A 91 31.34 6.18 9.23
N ARG A 92 31.70 7.14 8.41
CA ARG A 92 33.05 7.29 7.85
C ARG A 92 33.94 8.08 8.82
N ILE A 93 35.23 7.85 8.72
CA ILE A 93 36.26 8.58 9.51
C ILE A 93 36.20 10.10 9.29
N ASP A 94 35.83 10.55 8.07
CA ASP A 94 35.70 11.98 7.75
C ASP A 94 34.43 12.63 8.34
N GLY A 95 33.69 11.91 9.16
CA GLY A 95 32.44 12.37 9.79
C GLY A 95 31.21 12.31 8.88
N ASN A 96 31.34 11.85 7.64
CA ASN A 96 30.19 11.66 6.75
C ASN A 96 29.43 10.39 7.12
N ILE A 97 28.09 10.45 7.07
CA ILE A 97 27.21 9.33 7.34
C ILE A 97 26.45 8.97 6.07
N GLN A 98 26.68 7.78 5.57
CA GLN A 98 25.94 7.26 4.44
C GLN A 98 24.81 6.36 4.90
N ARG A 99 23.66 6.42 4.23
CA ARG A 99 22.44 5.72 4.63
C ARG A 99 21.84 4.97 3.48
N LEU A 100 21.51 3.69 3.72
CA LEU A 100 20.69 2.88 2.84
C LEU A 100 19.40 2.51 3.55
N THR A 101 18.28 2.69 2.89
CA THR A 101 16.98 2.29 3.43
C THR A 101 16.36 1.25 2.52
N ILE A 102 15.88 0.16 3.13
CA ILE A 102 15.08 -0.85 2.46
C ILE A 102 13.71 -0.98 3.13
N GLY A 103 12.73 -1.43 2.36
CA GLY A 103 11.39 -1.73 2.85
C GLY A 103 10.88 -3.05 2.30
N THR A 104 10.01 -3.70 3.03
CA THR A 104 9.35 -4.94 2.63
C THR A 104 7.83 -4.76 2.60
N ASN A 105 7.14 -5.43 1.68
CA ASN A 105 5.67 -5.38 1.57
C ASN A 105 4.98 -6.25 2.64
N SER A 106 5.70 -7.18 3.25
CA SER A 106 5.25 -7.99 4.37
C SER A 106 6.34 -8.06 5.43
N PRO A 107 6.00 -8.27 6.73
CA PRO A 107 7.00 -8.43 7.78
C PRO A 107 7.97 -9.55 7.42
N SER A 108 9.27 -9.29 7.47
CA SER A 108 10.31 -10.27 7.11
C SER A 108 11.42 -10.32 8.14
N ARG A 109 11.98 -11.52 8.36
CA ARG A 109 13.22 -11.77 9.11
C ARG A 109 14.16 -12.71 8.35
N ASN A 110 13.93 -12.84 7.02
CA ASN A 110 14.79 -13.64 6.16
C ASN A 110 16.07 -12.86 5.82
N VAL A 111 17.17 -13.20 6.47
CA VAL A 111 18.48 -12.55 6.30
C VAL A 111 18.91 -12.48 4.85
N MET A 112 18.75 -13.58 4.08
CA MET A 112 19.17 -13.62 2.68
C MET A 112 18.32 -12.72 1.79
N HIS A 113 17.01 -12.65 2.04
CA HIS A 113 16.13 -11.75 1.32
C HIS A 113 16.48 -10.28 1.60
N LEU A 114 16.61 -9.91 2.87
CA LEU A 114 16.95 -8.56 3.29
C LEU A 114 18.32 -8.12 2.78
N PHE A 115 19.30 -9.02 2.81
CA PHE A 115 20.62 -8.74 2.24
C PHE A 115 20.54 -8.44 0.75
N ARG A 116 19.76 -9.22 -0.04
CA ARG A 116 19.57 -8.97 -1.47
C ARG A 116 18.95 -7.58 -1.76
N LEU A 117 18.10 -7.06 -0.85
CA LEU A 117 17.57 -5.70 -0.99
C LEU A 117 18.64 -4.64 -0.78
N PHE A 118 19.55 -4.85 0.19
CA PHE A 118 20.70 -3.97 0.37
C PHE A 118 21.69 -4.06 -0.79
N GLU A 119 21.95 -5.26 -1.29
CA GLU A 119 22.88 -5.51 -2.41
C GLU A 119 22.55 -4.63 -3.63
N VAL A 120 21.28 -4.44 -3.95
CA VAL A 120 20.82 -3.56 -5.04
C VAL A 120 21.29 -2.10 -4.86
N LYS A 121 21.52 -1.66 -3.61
CA LYS A 121 21.88 -0.28 -3.27
C LYS A 121 23.33 -0.13 -2.81
N LEU A 122 24.07 -1.20 -2.64
CA LEU A 122 25.44 -1.17 -2.11
C LEU A 122 26.39 -0.35 -2.96
N GLU A 123 26.20 -0.33 -4.28
CA GLU A 123 27.02 0.46 -5.21
C GLU A 123 26.99 1.97 -4.93
N THR A 124 25.97 2.43 -4.16
CA THR A 124 25.85 3.84 -3.79
C THR A 124 26.67 4.21 -2.55
N ILE A 125 27.28 3.24 -1.86
CA ILE A 125 28.13 3.49 -0.71
C ILE A 125 29.58 3.75 -1.17
N GLU A 126 30.08 4.92 -0.81
CA GLU A 126 31.46 5.32 -1.05
C GLU A 126 32.25 5.29 0.26
N PRO A 127 33.08 4.27 0.52
CA PRO A 127 33.78 4.13 1.79
C PRO A 127 34.89 5.21 2.00
N ALA A 128 35.36 5.84 0.92
CA ALA A 128 36.43 6.85 0.94
C ALA A 128 37.64 6.43 1.80
N LEU A 129 37.95 7.17 2.91
CA LEU A 129 39.04 6.85 3.83
C LEU A 129 38.75 5.66 4.75
N GLY A 130 37.55 5.13 4.72
CA GLY A 130 37.09 3.98 5.50
C GLY A 130 35.93 4.30 6.43
N ILE A 131 35.27 3.24 6.80
CA ILE A 131 34.09 3.23 7.69
C ILE A 131 34.51 2.63 9.02
N GLU A 132 34.27 3.35 10.11
CA GLU A 132 34.65 2.95 11.47
C GLU A 132 33.49 2.34 12.26
N LEU A 133 32.24 2.64 11.88
CA LEU A 133 31.06 2.14 12.58
C LEU A 133 29.92 1.88 11.58
N PHE A 134 29.34 0.71 11.71
CA PHE A 134 28.08 0.37 11.05
C PHE A 134 26.95 0.29 12.06
N LEU A 135 25.80 0.81 11.69
CA LEU A 135 24.56 0.74 12.47
C LEU A 135 23.45 0.22 11.57
N LEU A 136 22.74 -0.79 12.04
CA LEU A 136 21.54 -1.30 11.39
C LEU A 136 20.36 -1.09 12.33
N GLU A 137 19.31 -0.43 11.85
CA GLU A 137 18.12 -0.12 12.61
C GLU A 137 16.85 -0.56 11.87
N ALA A 138 15.90 -1.16 12.58
CA ALA A 138 14.57 -1.45 12.08
C ALA A 138 13.54 -0.54 12.76
N PRO A 139 13.24 0.64 12.19
CA PRO A 139 12.30 1.60 12.77
C PRO A 139 10.85 1.11 12.73
N VAL A 140 10.50 0.24 11.79
CA VAL A 140 9.15 -0.32 11.66
C VAL A 140 9.23 -1.84 11.76
N VAL A 141 8.63 -2.38 12.81
CA VAL A 141 8.58 -3.81 13.11
C VAL A 141 7.14 -4.18 13.40
N GLU A 142 6.68 -5.29 12.84
CA GLU A 142 5.33 -5.84 13.02
C GLU A 142 5.40 -7.26 13.55
N ASP A 143 4.30 -7.73 14.14
CA ASP A 143 4.20 -9.10 14.61
C ASP A 143 4.24 -10.07 13.42
N LEU A 144 5.08 -11.07 13.53
CA LEU A 144 5.21 -12.15 12.56
C LEU A 144 5.06 -13.48 13.30
N PRO A 145 3.81 -13.93 13.52
CA PRO A 145 3.57 -15.21 14.18
C PRO A 145 4.24 -16.32 13.40
N THR A 146 4.74 -17.32 14.12
CA THR A 146 5.23 -18.56 13.52
C THR A 146 4.06 -19.22 12.80
N SER A 147 3.98 -19.07 11.48
CA SER A 147 3.03 -19.86 10.70
C SER A 147 3.52 -21.30 10.71
N GLN A 148 2.72 -22.18 11.27
CA GLN A 148 2.88 -23.61 11.02
C GLN A 148 2.66 -23.78 9.52
N GLU A 149 3.73 -24.02 8.76
CA GLU A 149 3.60 -24.36 7.35
C GLU A 149 2.74 -25.61 7.30
N ALA A 150 1.49 -25.45 6.90
CA ALA A 150 0.62 -26.61 6.67
C ALA A 150 1.27 -27.46 5.60
N PHE A 151 1.61 -28.70 5.92
CA PHE A 151 2.34 -29.63 5.05
C PHE A 151 1.63 -29.86 3.71
N TRP A 152 0.38 -29.43 3.59
CA TRP A 152 -0.50 -29.67 2.44
C TRP A 152 -0.85 -28.40 1.63
N ASP A 153 -0.53 -27.19 2.12
CA ASP A 153 -0.84 -25.92 1.43
C ASP A 153 0.42 -25.37 0.75
N GLY A 154 0.62 -25.74 -0.52
CA GLY A 154 1.67 -25.16 -1.37
C GLY A 154 1.50 -23.66 -1.64
N SER A 155 0.30 -23.12 -1.46
CA SER A 155 -0.05 -21.70 -1.74
C SER A 155 0.74 -20.67 -0.93
N GLY A 156 1.08 -20.99 0.32
CA GLY A 156 1.82 -20.07 1.19
C GLY A 156 3.29 -19.86 0.79
N LYS A 157 3.92 -20.85 0.15
CA LYS A 157 5.30 -20.71 -0.34
C LYS A 157 5.38 -19.82 -1.57
N ASP A 158 4.44 -19.96 -2.48
CA ASP A 158 4.38 -19.16 -3.70
C ASP A 158 4.05 -17.69 -3.38
N GLU A 159 3.14 -17.43 -2.45
CA GLU A 159 2.84 -16.06 -2.00
C GLU A 159 4.08 -15.38 -1.39
N LYS A 160 4.90 -16.09 -0.62
CA LYS A 160 6.14 -15.57 -0.03
C LYS A 160 7.19 -15.26 -1.10
N ILE A 161 7.37 -16.15 -2.06
CA ILE A 161 8.32 -15.97 -3.18
C ILE A 161 7.91 -14.75 -4.01
N ILE A 162 6.61 -14.60 -4.29
CA ILE A 162 6.07 -13.45 -5.02
C ILE A 162 6.29 -12.16 -4.23
N ALA A 163 6.04 -12.15 -2.91
CA ALA A 163 6.26 -11.00 -2.06
C ALA A 163 7.74 -10.56 -2.07
N GLU A 164 8.69 -11.52 -1.92
CA GLU A 164 10.12 -11.24 -1.99
C GLU A 164 10.55 -10.71 -3.37
N LEU A 165 9.95 -11.21 -4.46
CA LEU A 165 10.19 -10.69 -5.81
C LEU A 165 9.69 -9.25 -5.95
N LEU A 166 8.48 -8.97 -5.48
CA LEU A 166 7.89 -7.62 -5.51
C LEU A 166 8.73 -6.63 -4.69
N ASP A 167 9.27 -7.04 -3.53
CA ASP A 167 10.18 -6.22 -2.72
C ASP A 167 11.45 -5.86 -3.52
N ARG A 168 12.05 -6.82 -4.22
CA ARG A 168 13.24 -6.58 -5.06
C ARG A 168 12.95 -5.63 -6.22
N ILE A 169 11.81 -5.78 -6.88
CA ILE A 169 11.39 -4.88 -7.96
C ILE A 169 11.14 -3.48 -7.39
N SER A 170 10.38 -3.38 -6.27
CA SER A 170 10.12 -2.10 -5.58
C SER A 170 11.39 -1.39 -5.16
N CYS A 171 12.41 -2.14 -4.72
CA CYS A 171 13.72 -1.60 -4.33
C CYS A 171 14.46 -0.95 -5.52
N ARG A 172 14.27 -1.46 -6.75
CA ARG A 172 14.89 -0.94 -7.98
C ARG A 172 14.13 0.22 -8.59
N VAL A 173 12.81 0.09 -8.75
CA VAL A 173 11.99 1.05 -9.52
C VAL A 173 11.22 2.02 -8.64
N GLY A 174 11.27 1.84 -7.33
CA GLY A 174 10.51 2.62 -6.35
C GLY A 174 9.17 1.96 -6.00
N THR A 175 8.72 2.16 -4.77
CA THR A 175 7.49 1.57 -4.23
C THR A 175 6.23 2.07 -4.93
N SER A 176 6.25 3.28 -5.50
CA SER A 176 5.12 3.86 -6.23
C SER A 176 4.87 3.25 -7.61
N ALA A 177 5.88 2.54 -8.16
CA ALA A 177 5.79 1.94 -9.50
C ALA A 177 4.97 0.63 -9.50
N ILE A 178 4.82 -0.03 -8.36
CA ILE A 178 4.05 -1.26 -8.24
C ILE A 178 2.75 -0.97 -7.51
N ARG A 179 1.65 -1.27 -8.16
CA ARG A 179 0.31 -1.07 -7.61
C ARG A 179 -0.51 -2.35 -7.77
N ARG A 180 -1.31 -2.64 -6.77
CA ARG A 180 -2.33 -3.67 -6.84
C ARG A 180 -3.69 -3.03 -6.94
N PHE A 181 -4.52 -3.56 -7.82
CA PHE A 181 -5.90 -3.14 -7.97
C PHE A 181 -6.81 -4.26 -7.51
N LEU A 182 -7.87 -3.89 -6.80
CA LEU A 182 -8.90 -4.79 -6.30
C LEU A 182 -10.25 -4.41 -6.89
N PRO A 183 -11.15 -5.37 -7.11
CA PRO A 183 -12.53 -5.07 -7.51
C PRO A 183 -13.24 -4.31 -6.40
N ASP A 184 -14.11 -3.38 -6.78
CA ASP A 184 -14.99 -2.65 -5.88
C ASP A 184 -16.44 -2.77 -6.33
N GLU A 185 -17.39 -2.77 -5.38
CA GLU A 185 -18.82 -2.96 -5.64
C GLU A 185 -19.47 -1.69 -6.16
N HIS A 186 -19.07 -1.28 -7.37
CA HIS A 186 -19.65 -0.15 -8.09
C HIS A 186 -20.10 -0.56 -9.48
N TYR A 187 -21.19 0.03 -9.94
CA TYR A 187 -21.71 -0.22 -11.29
C TYR A 187 -20.88 0.49 -12.36
N TRP A 188 -20.40 1.69 -12.04
CA TRP A 188 -19.62 2.48 -12.98
C TRP A 188 -18.19 1.96 -13.13
N PRO A 189 -17.74 1.78 -14.39
CA PRO A 189 -16.44 1.19 -14.68
C PRO A 189 -15.28 1.92 -14.01
N GLU A 190 -15.34 3.25 -13.92
CA GLU A 190 -14.30 4.08 -13.31
C GLU A 190 -14.17 3.86 -11.81
N ARG A 191 -15.21 3.32 -11.17
CA ARG A 191 -15.28 3.05 -9.72
C ARG A 191 -15.21 1.56 -9.38
N SER A 192 -15.38 0.70 -10.38
CA SER A 192 -15.40 -0.76 -10.17
C SER A 192 -14.05 -1.35 -9.77
N VAL A 193 -13.01 -0.54 -9.75
CA VAL A 193 -11.64 -0.93 -9.41
C VAL A 193 -11.04 0.12 -8.50
N LYS A 194 -10.48 -0.30 -7.38
CA LYS A 194 -9.74 0.56 -6.45
C LYS A 194 -8.30 0.10 -6.26
N GLN A 195 -7.42 1.04 -6.00
CA GLN A 195 -6.05 0.72 -5.63
C GLN A 195 -6.03 0.14 -4.21
N ALA A 196 -5.37 -1.00 -4.04
CA ALA A 196 -5.17 -1.61 -2.74
C ALA A 196 -4.22 -0.77 -1.88
N PRO A 197 -4.48 -0.64 -0.56
CA PRO A 197 -3.55 -0.03 0.39
C PRO A 197 -2.21 -0.78 0.48
N SER A 198 -2.25 -2.11 0.32
CA SER A 198 -1.08 -2.99 0.33
C SER A 198 -1.08 -3.96 -0.83
N LEU A 199 0.10 -4.40 -1.26
CA LEU A 199 0.24 -5.43 -2.29
C LEU A 199 -0.22 -6.82 -1.81
N THR A 200 -0.40 -7.01 -0.50
CA THR A 200 -0.86 -8.26 0.11
C THR A 200 -2.37 -8.32 0.32
N ASP A 201 -3.08 -7.21 0.12
CA ASP A 201 -4.53 -7.17 0.35
C ASP A 201 -5.27 -8.14 -0.58
N LYS A 202 -6.24 -8.85 -0.01
CA LYS A 202 -7.08 -9.79 -0.75
C LYS A 202 -8.39 -9.11 -1.16
N PRO A 203 -8.93 -9.45 -2.35
CA PRO A 203 -10.21 -8.91 -2.77
C PRO A 203 -11.33 -9.43 -1.86
N VAL A 204 -12.23 -8.54 -1.46
CA VAL A 204 -13.46 -8.89 -0.72
C VAL A 204 -14.52 -9.42 -1.69
N THR A 205 -14.55 -8.85 -2.91
CA THR A 205 -15.46 -9.23 -3.98
C THR A 205 -14.69 -9.90 -5.12
N GLN A 206 -15.39 -10.72 -5.88
CA GLN A 206 -14.76 -11.38 -7.04
C GLN A 206 -14.76 -10.45 -8.26
N TRP A 207 -13.77 -10.62 -9.13
CA TRP A 207 -13.77 -9.99 -10.43
C TRP A 207 -14.94 -10.50 -11.28
N ARG A 208 -15.65 -9.58 -11.91
CA ARG A 208 -16.65 -9.96 -12.92
C ARG A 208 -15.92 -10.47 -14.16
N THR A 209 -16.19 -11.70 -14.54
CA THR A 209 -15.60 -12.36 -15.70
C THR A 209 -16.64 -12.67 -16.78
N ASP A 210 -17.92 -12.35 -16.48
CA ASP A 210 -19.06 -12.60 -17.35
C ASP A 210 -19.12 -11.63 -18.53
N MET A 211 -18.52 -10.45 -18.39
CA MET A 211 -18.49 -9.41 -19.44
C MET A 211 -17.05 -8.98 -19.74
N PRO A 212 -16.67 -8.84 -21.02
CA PRO A 212 -15.35 -8.34 -21.39
C PRO A 212 -15.18 -6.89 -20.94
N ARG A 213 -14.02 -6.57 -20.36
CA ARG A 213 -13.65 -5.22 -19.97
C ARG A 213 -12.36 -4.80 -20.69
N PRO A 214 -12.21 -3.53 -21.06
CA PRO A 214 -11.00 -3.06 -21.73
C PRO A 214 -9.78 -3.15 -20.80
N LEU A 215 -8.62 -3.47 -21.36
CA LEU A 215 -7.35 -3.45 -20.62
C LEU A 215 -6.93 -2.03 -20.26
N HIS A 216 -7.25 -1.08 -21.13
CA HIS A 216 -6.98 0.33 -20.91
C HIS A 216 -8.28 1.10 -20.83
N LEU A 217 -8.68 1.49 -19.63
CA LEU A 217 -9.83 2.36 -19.38
C LEU A 217 -9.34 3.81 -19.27
N LEU A 218 -10.00 4.71 -20.01
CA LEU A 218 -9.75 6.14 -19.91
C LEU A 218 -10.33 6.68 -18.59
N SER A 219 -9.56 7.45 -17.85
CA SER A 219 -10.02 8.10 -16.61
C SER A 219 -11.14 9.12 -16.88
N VAL A 220 -11.12 9.73 -18.06
CA VAL A 220 -12.17 10.61 -18.58
C VAL A 220 -12.53 10.12 -19.98
N PRO A 221 -13.78 9.74 -20.23
CA PRO A 221 -14.23 9.33 -21.57
C PRO A 221 -14.06 10.46 -22.59
N GLU A 222 -13.57 10.13 -23.77
CA GLU A 222 -13.37 11.10 -24.86
C GLU A 222 -14.62 11.13 -25.77
N MET A 223 -15.19 12.31 -25.98
CA MET A 223 -16.35 12.48 -26.87
C MET A 223 -15.96 12.21 -28.32
N ILE A 224 -16.85 11.51 -29.05
CA ILE A 224 -16.65 11.10 -30.45
C ILE A 224 -17.89 11.37 -31.28
N GLU A 225 -17.67 11.53 -32.58
CA GLU A 225 -18.75 11.55 -33.56
C GLU A 225 -19.00 10.14 -34.09
N VAL A 226 -20.26 9.73 -34.10
CA VAL A 226 -20.66 8.35 -34.45
C VAL A 226 -21.76 8.40 -35.48
N THR A 227 -21.69 7.54 -36.50
CA THR A 227 -22.75 7.32 -37.46
C THR A 227 -23.47 6.01 -37.13
N VAL A 228 -24.77 6.11 -36.86
CA VAL A 228 -25.66 4.97 -36.61
C VAL A 228 -26.69 4.88 -37.73
N PRO A 229 -27.06 3.69 -38.24
CA PRO A 229 -28.04 3.55 -39.33
C PRO A 229 -29.45 3.88 -38.87
N MET A 230 -29.79 3.56 -37.62
CA MET A 230 -31.06 3.91 -36.97
C MET A 230 -30.78 4.17 -35.48
N PRO A 231 -31.64 4.91 -34.75
CA PRO A 231 -31.37 5.34 -33.38
C PRO A 231 -31.01 4.24 -32.41
N ASP A 232 -31.52 3.04 -32.54
CA ASP A 232 -31.26 1.92 -31.61
C ASP A 232 -30.26 0.86 -32.11
N TYR A 233 -29.68 1.13 -33.30
CA TYR A 233 -28.70 0.20 -33.86
C TYR A 233 -27.28 0.47 -33.34
N PRO A 234 -26.41 -0.56 -33.35
CA PRO A 234 -25.00 -0.38 -33.03
C PRO A 234 -24.34 0.61 -34.02
N PRO A 235 -23.26 1.27 -33.61
CA PRO A 235 -22.55 2.21 -34.44
C PRO A 235 -21.89 1.51 -35.64
N MET A 236 -21.85 2.16 -36.79
CA MET A 236 -21.20 1.69 -38.02
C MET A 236 -19.87 2.38 -38.29
N LEU A 237 -19.75 3.65 -37.94
CA LEU A 237 -18.58 4.48 -38.13
C LEU A 237 -18.39 5.37 -36.90
N PHE A 238 -17.15 5.62 -36.49
CA PHE A 238 -16.85 6.67 -35.52
C PHE A 238 -15.56 7.38 -35.87
N SER A 239 -15.47 8.65 -35.46
CA SER A 239 -14.27 9.46 -35.60
C SER A 239 -13.61 9.67 -34.23
N HIS A 240 -12.34 9.30 -34.13
CA HIS A 240 -11.53 9.46 -32.90
C HIS A 240 -10.18 10.05 -33.27
N LYS A 241 -9.81 11.18 -32.65
CA LYS A 241 -8.53 11.89 -32.89
C LYS A 241 -8.23 12.14 -34.37
N GLY A 242 -9.27 12.51 -35.11
CA GLY A 242 -9.16 12.83 -36.55
C GLY A 242 -9.03 11.60 -37.46
N LYS A 243 -9.19 10.38 -36.94
CA LYS A 243 -9.21 9.13 -37.72
C LYS A 243 -10.64 8.57 -37.76
N LEU A 244 -11.05 8.17 -38.95
CA LEU A 244 -12.32 7.50 -39.18
C LEU A 244 -12.09 5.98 -39.00
N HIS A 245 -12.94 5.35 -38.20
CA HIS A 245 -12.93 3.91 -37.92
C HIS A 245 -14.23 3.31 -38.45
N ARG A 246 -14.11 2.33 -39.35
CA ARG A 246 -15.25 1.56 -39.82
C ARG A 246 -15.43 0.33 -38.94
N ILE A 247 -16.60 0.17 -38.36
CA ILE A 247 -16.92 -0.94 -37.47
C ILE A 247 -17.37 -2.14 -38.31
N ILE A 248 -16.74 -3.29 -38.10
CA ILE A 248 -17.11 -4.57 -38.74
C ILE A 248 -17.86 -5.48 -37.76
N LYS A 249 -17.66 -5.30 -36.46
CA LYS A 249 -18.38 -6.05 -35.44
C LYS A 249 -18.70 -5.14 -34.25
N ALA A 250 -19.92 -5.29 -33.72
CA ALA A 250 -20.36 -4.59 -32.53
C ALA A 250 -21.17 -5.55 -31.63
N ASP A 251 -20.74 -5.71 -30.41
CA ASP A 251 -21.42 -6.50 -29.37
C ASP A 251 -22.00 -5.52 -28.33
N GLY A 252 -23.27 -5.67 -27.97
CA GLY A 252 -23.97 -4.79 -27.02
C GLY A 252 -25.40 -4.50 -27.43
N PRO A 253 -26.13 -3.57 -26.79
CA PRO A 253 -25.62 -2.70 -25.70
C PRO A 253 -25.61 -3.40 -24.33
N GLU A 254 -24.58 -3.12 -23.54
CA GLU A 254 -24.61 -3.34 -22.10
C GLU A 254 -25.04 -2.05 -21.42
N ARG A 255 -26.22 -2.03 -20.80
CA ARG A 255 -26.69 -0.87 -20.06
C ARG A 255 -26.12 -0.84 -18.66
N ILE A 256 -25.40 0.24 -18.34
CA ILE A 256 -24.91 0.53 -17.00
C ILE A 256 -25.63 1.76 -16.48
N GLU A 257 -26.45 1.54 -15.45
CA GLU A 257 -27.17 2.61 -14.78
C GLU A 257 -26.26 3.37 -13.84
N GLN A 258 -26.60 4.61 -13.59
CA GLN A 258 -25.89 5.42 -12.63
C GLN A 258 -26.24 5.00 -11.21
N GLU A 259 -25.28 5.19 -10.34
CA GLU A 259 -25.44 5.07 -8.89
C GLU A 259 -26.12 6.33 -8.34
N TRP A 260 -27.46 6.38 -8.47
CA TRP A 260 -28.29 7.54 -8.14
C TRP A 260 -28.11 8.06 -6.71
N TRP A 261 -27.61 7.20 -5.81
CA TRP A 261 -27.28 7.57 -4.41
C TRP A 261 -25.96 8.33 -4.27
N LEU A 262 -25.12 8.37 -5.31
CA LEU A 262 -23.85 9.08 -5.33
C LEU A 262 -23.89 10.33 -6.19
N ASN A 263 -24.49 10.25 -7.37
CA ASN A 263 -24.59 11.36 -8.33
C ASN A 263 -25.87 11.25 -9.15
N GLU A 264 -26.41 12.38 -9.59
CA GLU A 264 -27.44 12.43 -10.62
C GLU A 264 -26.80 12.35 -12.01
N GLY A 265 -27.39 11.62 -12.97
CA GLY A 265 -26.90 11.55 -14.33
C GLY A 265 -27.65 10.55 -15.19
N LEU A 266 -27.13 10.34 -16.39
CA LEU A 266 -27.73 9.53 -17.42
C LEU A 266 -27.10 8.14 -17.43
N TYR A 267 -27.91 7.10 -17.71
CA TYR A 267 -27.38 5.76 -17.96
C TYR A 267 -26.48 5.75 -19.20
N ARG A 268 -25.61 4.74 -19.29
CA ARG A 268 -24.66 4.53 -20.38
C ARG A 268 -24.94 3.18 -21.04
N ASP A 269 -25.14 3.19 -22.36
CA ASP A 269 -25.26 1.97 -23.17
C ASP A 269 -23.90 1.69 -23.82
N TYR A 270 -23.20 0.66 -23.35
CA TYR A 270 -21.87 0.30 -23.81
C TYR A 270 -21.89 -0.70 -24.97
N TYR A 271 -20.96 -0.52 -25.89
CA TYR A 271 -20.72 -1.39 -27.03
C TYR A 271 -19.25 -1.75 -27.11
N CYS A 272 -18.95 -3.03 -27.26
CA CYS A 272 -17.64 -3.50 -27.65
C CYS A 272 -17.60 -3.57 -29.18
N VAL A 273 -16.79 -2.72 -29.81
CA VAL A 273 -16.72 -2.64 -31.27
C VAL A 273 -15.35 -3.00 -31.80
N GLU A 274 -15.29 -3.62 -32.97
CA GLU A 274 -14.07 -3.95 -33.70
C GLU A 274 -14.05 -3.21 -35.02
N ASP A 275 -12.93 -2.54 -35.32
CA ASP A 275 -12.76 -1.84 -36.59
C ASP A 275 -12.22 -2.75 -37.69
N ASP A 276 -12.15 -2.24 -38.93
CA ASP A 276 -11.66 -2.95 -40.12
C ASP A 276 -10.16 -3.31 -40.05
N LYS A 277 -9.43 -2.84 -39.03
CA LYS A 277 -8.04 -3.15 -38.76
C LYS A 277 -7.85 -4.14 -37.59
N GLY A 278 -8.95 -4.63 -37.00
CA GLY A 278 -8.95 -5.54 -35.87
C GLY A 278 -8.74 -4.88 -34.51
N ALA A 279 -8.70 -3.54 -34.44
CA ALA A 279 -8.62 -2.84 -33.17
C ALA A 279 -9.99 -2.79 -32.49
N ARG A 280 -10.00 -3.04 -31.19
CA ARG A 280 -11.23 -3.13 -30.40
C ARG A 280 -11.35 -1.98 -29.44
N TYR A 281 -12.54 -1.36 -29.40
CA TYR A 281 -12.85 -0.16 -28.62
C TYR A 281 -14.08 -0.40 -27.76
N TRP A 282 -14.10 0.22 -26.60
CA TRP A 282 -15.27 0.28 -25.73
C TRP A 282 -15.92 1.65 -25.85
N LEU A 283 -17.02 1.69 -26.59
CA LEU A 283 -17.79 2.91 -26.85
C LEU A 283 -19.02 2.91 -25.96
N PHE A 284 -19.49 4.09 -25.58
CA PHE A 284 -20.80 4.19 -24.98
C PHE A 284 -21.57 5.39 -25.48
N ARG A 285 -22.85 5.22 -25.46
CA ARG A 285 -23.83 6.28 -25.66
C ARG A 285 -24.38 6.72 -24.32
N SER A 286 -24.40 8.03 -24.06
CA SER A 286 -24.97 8.63 -22.85
C SER A 286 -26.34 9.19 -23.13
N GLY A 287 -27.33 8.79 -22.32
CA GLY A 287 -28.70 9.32 -22.41
C GLY A 287 -29.71 8.46 -23.18
N SER A 288 -31.00 8.87 -23.10
CA SER A 288 -32.13 8.23 -23.76
C SER A 288 -32.26 8.64 -25.21
N TYR A 289 -32.81 7.77 -26.05
CA TYR A 289 -33.27 8.10 -27.41
C TYR A 289 -34.30 9.23 -27.47
N GLN A 290 -34.96 9.49 -26.36
CA GLN A 290 -35.92 10.62 -26.24
C GLN A 290 -35.19 11.96 -26.00
N SER A 291 -33.90 11.95 -25.68
CA SER A 291 -33.08 13.17 -25.62
C SER A 291 -32.68 13.58 -27.04
N THR A 292 -32.74 14.85 -27.33
CA THR A 292 -32.65 15.45 -28.68
C THR A 292 -31.29 15.20 -29.37
N GLU A 293 -30.22 14.80 -28.66
CA GLU A 293 -28.91 14.45 -29.22
C GLU A 293 -28.18 13.46 -28.34
N PRO A 294 -28.11 12.16 -28.68
CA PRO A 294 -27.31 11.19 -27.93
C PRO A 294 -25.83 11.49 -28.13
N LYS A 295 -25.11 11.64 -27.01
CA LYS A 295 -23.64 11.84 -27.01
C LYS A 295 -22.93 10.51 -26.95
N TRP A 296 -21.90 10.35 -27.78
CA TRP A 296 -21.08 9.16 -27.81
C TRP A 296 -19.67 9.41 -27.30
N PHE A 297 -19.11 8.39 -26.70
CA PHE A 297 -17.77 8.47 -26.08
C PHE A 297 -16.97 7.19 -26.31
N VAL A 298 -15.65 7.34 -26.46
CA VAL A 298 -14.68 6.25 -26.26
C VAL A 298 -14.31 6.22 -24.80
N HIS A 299 -14.40 5.06 -24.17
CA HIS A 299 -14.08 4.88 -22.77
C HIS A 299 -12.89 3.94 -22.53
N GLY A 300 -12.57 3.07 -23.48
CA GLY A 300 -11.45 2.14 -23.32
C GLY A 300 -11.04 1.43 -24.60
N PHE A 301 -9.90 0.74 -24.48
CA PHE A 301 -9.28 0.00 -25.56
C PHE A 301 -9.03 -1.43 -25.09
N PHE A 302 -9.39 -2.39 -25.94
CA PHE A 302 -9.04 -3.78 -25.75
C PHE A 302 -7.69 -4.07 -26.40
N ALA A 303 -7.00 -5.11 -25.94
CA ALA A 303 -5.76 -5.57 -26.57
C ALA A 303 -6.06 -6.30 -27.88
#